data_d2f0938a34e2c97f920319cdd397fb2b
#
_entry.id   d2f0938a34e2c97f920319cdd397fb2b
#
_cell.length_a   1.000
_cell.length_b   1.000
_cell.length_c   1.000
_cell.angle_alpha   90.00
_cell.angle_beta   90.00
_cell.angle_gamma   90.00
#
_symmetry.space_group_name_H-M   'P 1'
#
loop_
_entity.id
_entity.type
_entity.pdbx_description
1 polymer ?
#
loop_
_entity_poly.entity_id
_entity_poly.type
_entity_poly.pdbx_seq_one_letter_code
_entity_poly.pdbx_strand_id
1 'polypeptide(L)'
;MPNAPASDLLIDRRAASRRLELDDRSWVDVVGGFVRDPSVAFAELFTSTPWSQTEVLRYDRYVPERRLSAGLRAEASPLLRQTELHVSGTYRVPFSGVAAILYRDGGDFQGLHSDREMRWLDDTVIAIVVLGQRRPFVLRRRVPLAEVIERVPAGSDPGDVLFTPGEGDLLVMGGRCQSDWLHGVPATDTANPRISLTWRWTSKRGRPDTNPGYFEGRQFSDRPRRPGSRSRPA
;
A
#
# COMPACT_ATOMS: atom_id res chain seq x y z
N MET A 1 6.03 -32.11 9.69
CA MET A 1 6.97 -30.97 9.67
C MET A 1 7.28 -30.63 11.12
N PRO A 2 8.55 -30.68 11.59
CA PRO A 2 8.87 -30.28 12.94
C PRO A 2 8.53 -28.78 13.09
N ASN A 3 7.83 -28.44 14.20
CA ASN A 3 7.63 -27.05 14.59
C ASN A 3 8.99 -26.41 14.81
N ALA A 4 9.31 -25.34 14.08
CA ALA A 4 10.46 -24.51 14.40
C ALA A 4 10.37 -24.05 15.88
N PRO A 5 11.47 -24.02 16.64
CA PRO A 5 11.45 -23.56 18.01
C PRO A 5 10.85 -22.14 18.06
N ALA A 6 10.13 -21.84 19.15
CA ALA A 6 9.41 -20.56 19.30
C ALA A 6 10.32 -19.32 19.20
N SER A 7 11.64 -19.47 19.33
CA SER A 7 12.66 -18.44 19.17
C SER A 7 12.90 -17.98 17.72
N ASP A 8 12.46 -18.77 16.72
CA ASP A 8 12.69 -18.46 15.30
C ASP A 8 11.49 -17.76 14.63
N LEU A 9 10.43 -17.51 15.39
CA LEU A 9 9.25 -16.82 14.87
C LEU A 9 9.43 -15.31 14.97
N LEU A 10 9.53 -14.66 13.80
CA LEU A 10 9.66 -13.19 13.68
C LEU A 10 8.29 -12.48 13.71
N ILE A 11 7.19 -13.22 13.61
CA ILE A 11 5.84 -12.70 13.67
C ILE A 11 5.06 -13.32 14.83
N ASP A 12 4.13 -12.58 15.41
CA ASP A 12 3.17 -13.10 16.36
C ASP A 12 1.90 -13.60 15.63
N ARG A 13 1.86 -14.91 15.39
CA ARG A 13 0.72 -15.56 14.72
C ARG A 13 -0.57 -15.54 15.53
N ARG A 14 -0.50 -15.16 16.82
CA ARG A 14 -1.65 -15.08 17.74
C ARG A 14 -2.03 -13.64 18.06
N ALA A 15 -1.34 -12.65 17.48
CA ALA A 15 -1.68 -11.26 17.66
C ALA A 15 -3.16 -11.03 17.29
N ALA A 16 -3.86 -10.32 18.16
CA ALA A 16 -5.30 -10.11 17.98
C ALA A 16 -5.57 -9.23 16.76
N SER A 17 -6.43 -9.69 15.88
CA SER A 17 -6.93 -8.92 14.75
C SER A 17 -8.24 -8.23 15.13
N ARG A 18 -8.34 -6.95 14.84
CA ARG A 18 -9.57 -6.17 14.93
C ARG A 18 -10.05 -5.79 13.55
N ARG A 19 -11.22 -6.30 13.16
CA ARG A 19 -11.87 -5.93 11.90
C ARG A 19 -12.72 -4.69 12.07
N LEU A 20 -12.60 -3.78 11.08
CA LEU A 20 -13.49 -2.66 10.86
C LEU A 20 -14.17 -2.84 9.50
N GLU A 21 -15.49 -2.95 9.49
CA GLU A 21 -16.27 -2.89 8.27
C GLU A 21 -16.39 -1.42 7.84
N LEU A 22 -15.92 -1.12 6.63
CA LEU A 22 -16.00 0.23 6.05
C LEU A 22 -17.36 0.46 5.38
N ASP A 23 -17.89 -0.59 4.78
CA ASP A 23 -19.23 -0.72 4.20
C ASP A 23 -19.57 -2.22 4.05
N ASP A 24 -20.70 -2.54 3.40
CA ASP A 24 -21.20 -3.92 3.25
C ASP A 24 -20.24 -4.86 2.47
N ARG A 25 -19.22 -4.31 1.79
CA ARG A 25 -18.34 -5.07 0.89
C ARG A 25 -16.86 -4.77 1.08
N SER A 26 -16.52 -3.83 1.96
CA SER A 26 -15.15 -3.35 2.16
C SER A 26 -14.81 -3.38 3.64
N TRP A 27 -13.64 -3.91 3.97
CA TRP A 27 -13.21 -4.09 5.36
C TRP A 27 -11.71 -3.86 5.54
N VAL A 28 -11.31 -3.59 6.78
CA VAL A 28 -9.92 -3.48 7.19
C VAL A 28 -9.68 -4.28 8.46
N ASP A 29 -8.68 -5.16 8.46
CA ASP A 29 -8.15 -5.79 9.66
C ASP A 29 -6.92 -5.05 10.14
N VAL A 30 -6.85 -4.80 11.43
CA VAL A 30 -5.71 -4.17 12.12
C VAL A 30 -5.16 -5.15 13.14
N VAL A 31 -3.88 -5.49 13.02
CA VAL A 31 -3.17 -6.38 13.93
C VAL A 31 -1.98 -5.62 14.51
N GLY A 32 -2.12 -5.17 15.75
CA GLY A 32 -1.04 -4.48 16.46
C GLY A 32 0.04 -5.46 16.93
N GLY A 33 1.32 -5.05 16.83
CA GLY A 33 2.44 -5.86 17.30
C GLY A 33 2.61 -7.19 16.56
N PHE A 34 2.26 -7.24 15.28
CA PHE A 34 2.37 -8.42 14.45
C PHE A 34 3.83 -8.89 14.27
N VAL A 35 4.77 -7.96 14.10
CA VAL A 35 6.22 -8.25 14.05
C VAL A 35 6.79 -8.17 15.46
N ARG A 36 7.54 -9.19 15.90
CA ARG A 36 8.04 -9.29 17.29
C ARG A 36 9.16 -8.32 17.61
N ASP A 37 10.15 -8.21 16.73
CA ASP A 37 11.30 -7.32 16.87
C ASP A 37 11.34 -6.30 15.71
N PRO A 38 10.39 -5.36 15.67
CA PRO A 38 10.21 -4.50 14.51
C PRO A 38 11.37 -3.55 14.25
N SER A 39 12.13 -3.17 15.27
CA SER A 39 13.33 -2.33 15.11
C SER A 39 14.48 -3.08 14.44
N VAL A 40 14.68 -4.35 14.78
CA VAL A 40 15.68 -5.21 14.14
C VAL A 40 15.31 -5.46 12.68
N ALA A 41 14.05 -5.83 12.44
CA ALA A 41 13.53 -6.03 11.08
C ALA A 41 13.63 -4.75 10.23
N PHE A 42 13.34 -3.59 10.83
CA PHE A 42 13.50 -2.30 10.17
C PHE A 42 14.97 -2.07 9.75
N ALA A 43 15.92 -2.21 10.69
CA ALA A 43 17.35 -1.96 10.42
C ALA A 43 17.91 -2.89 9.34
N GLU A 44 17.53 -4.17 9.38
CA GLU A 44 17.91 -5.16 8.35
C GLU A 44 17.41 -4.73 6.98
N LEU A 45 16.11 -4.50 6.82
CA LEU A 45 15.51 -4.18 5.53
C LEU A 45 15.92 -2.79 5.03
N PHE A 46 16.12 -1.83 5.95
CA PHE A 46 16.57 -0.49 5.59
C PHE A 46 17.92 -0.52 4.88
N THR A 47 18.83 -1.37 5.35
CA THR A 47 20.21 -1.47 4.83
C THR A 47 20.37 -2.46 3.68
N SER A 48 19.61 -3.56 3.68
CA SER A 48 19.79 -4.65 2.70
C SER A 48 18.95 -4.48 1.43
N THR A 49 17.91 -3.65 1.46
CA THR A 49 17.01 -3.49 0.31
C THR A 49 17.61 -2.55 -0.74
N PRO A 50 17.59 -2.93 -2.03
CA PRO A 50 18.08 -2.08 -3.13
C PRO A 50 17.07 -0.97 -3.47
N TRP A 51 16.97 0.01 -2.60
CA TRP A 51 16.06 1.12 -2.77
C TRP A 51 16.32 1.93 -4.03
N SER A 52 15.28 2.25 -4.78
CA SER A 52 15.35 3.11 -5.96
C SER A 52 14.24 4.15 -5.93
N GLN A 53 14.52 5.33 -6.48
CA GLN A 53 13.51 6.35 -6.69
C GLN A 53 12.87 6.14 -8.06
N THR A 54 11.57 5.90 -8.07
CA THR A 54 10.80 5.78 -9.30
C THR A 54 10.33 7.14 -9.79
N GLU A 55 10.17 7.28 -11.10
CA GLU A 55 9.57 8.44 -11.72
C GLU A 55 8.19 8.09 -12.26
N VAL A 56 7.26 9.02 -12.12
CA VAL A 56 5.91 8.88 -12.66
C VAL A 56 5.63 9.99 -13.65
N LEU A 57 5.03 9.62 -14.77
CA LEU A 57 4.60 10.62 -15.76
C LEU A 57 3.42 11.41 -15.20
N ARG A 58 3.63 12.70 -14.97
CA ARG A 58 2.60 13.66 -14.58
C ARG A 58 2.45 14.72 -15.65
N TYR A 59 1.25 14.79 -16.22
CA TYR A 59 0.95 15.68 -17.36
C TYR A 59 1.84 15.32 -18.58
N ASP A 60 2.94 16.01 -18.79
CA ASP A 60 3.86 15.91 -19.93
C ASP A 60 5.32 15.64 -19.53
N ARG A 61 5.60 15.45 -18.24
CA ARG A 61 6.95 15.24 -17.71
C ARG A 61 7.00 14.12 -16.67
N TYR A 62 8.17 13.49 -16.57
CA TYR A 62 8.49 12.57 -15.50
C TYR A 62 8.83 13.35 -14.23
N VAL A 63 8.22 12.95 -13.12
CA VAL A 63 8.44 13.55 -11.81
C VAL A 63 8.86 12.45 -10.86
N PRO A 64 9.99 12.59 -10.14
CA PRO A 64 10.39 11.60 -9.15
C PRO A 64 9.35 11.51 -8.03
N GLU A 65 9.03 10.28 -7.62
CA GLU A 65 8.18 10.05 -6.47
C GLU A 65 8.89 10.50 -5.18
N ARG A 66 8.13 11.02 -4.24
CA ARG A 66 8.66 11.45 -2.94
C ARG A 66 8.79 10.28 -1.96
N ARG A 67 9.34 9.16 -2.43
CA ARG A 67 9.59 7.95 -1.64
C ARG A 67 10.47 7.03 -2.46
N LEU A 68 11.11 6.07 -1.80
CA LEU A 68 11.85 5.04 -2.48
C LEU A 68 11.04 3.74 -2.53
N SER A 69 11.35 2.89 -3.49
CA SER A 69 10.67 1.61 -3.66
C SER A 69 11.62 0.50 -4.06
N ALA A 70 11.23 -0.74 -3.76
CA ALA A 70 11.88 -1.95 -4.26
C ALA A 70 10.86 -3.07 -4.41
N GLY A 71 11.04 -3.92 -5.42
CA GLY A 71 10.35 -5.19 -5.53
C GLY A 71 11.17 -6.28 -4.82
N LEU A 72 10.55 -6.99 -3.88
CA LEU A 72 11.19 -8.08 -3.14
C LEU A 72 10.44 -9.38 -3.35
N ARG A 73 11.12 -10.50 -3.08
CA ARG A 73 10.52 -11.83 -3.00
C ARG A 73 10.53 -12.29 -1.55
N ALA A 74 9.68 -13.25 -1.22
CA ALA A 74 9.59 -13.80 0.12
C ALA A 74 10.93 -14.35 0.64
N GLU A 75 11.75 -14.88 -0.27
CA GLU A 75 13.07 -15.46 0.05
C GLU A 75 14.12 -14.42 0.43
N ALA A 76 13.88 -13.15 0.16
CA ALA A 76 14.84 -12.08 0.47
C ALA A 76 15.04 -11.86 1.99
N SER A 77 14.07 -12.24 2.82
CA SER A 77 14.18 -12.17 4.28
C SER A 77 13.27 -13.22 4.94
N PRO A 78 13.70 -13.84 6.05
CA PRO A 78 12.84 -14.74 6.85
C PRO A 78 11.53 -14.07 7.29
N LEU A 79 11.55 -12.78 7.62
CA LEU A 79 10.33 -12.02 7.95
C LEU A 79 9.34 -12.00 6.80
N LEU A 80 9.81 -11.68 5.58
CA LEU A 80 8.95 -11.64 4.40
C LEU A 80 8.30 -12.99 4.14
N ARG A 81 9.08 -14.06 4.23
CA ARG A 81 8.60 -15.44 4.04
C ARG A 81 7.57 -15.84 5.08
N GLN A 82 7.84 -15.58 6.36
CA GLN A 82 6.91 -15.92 7.45
C GLN A 82 5.60 -15.12 7.32
N THR A 83 5.70 -13.84 6.98
CA THR A 83 4.54 -12.98 6.76
C THR A 83 3.70 -13.48 5.59
N GLU A 84 4.31 -13.73 4.43
CA GLU A 84 3.59 -14.19 3.24
C GLU A 84 2.85 -15.52 3.49
N LEU A 85 3.50 -16.49 4.13
CA LEU A 85 2.87 -17.76 4.51
C LEU A 85 1.71 -17.56 5.48
N HIS A 86 1.86 -16.69 6.47
CA HIS A 86 0.83 -16.42 7.47
C HIS A 86 -0.39 -15.72 6.85
N VAL A 87 -0.19 -14.61 6.12
CA VAL A 87 -1.29 -13.87 5.52
C VAL A 87 -1.98 -14.68 4.41
N SER A 88 -1.22 -15.46 3.62
CA SER A 88 -1.79 -16.36 2.61
C SER A 88 -2.71 -17.41 3.24
N GLY A 89 -2.29 -18.00 4.36
CA GLY A 89 -3.10 -18.98 5.10
C GLY A 89 -4.31 -18.35 5.77
N THR A 90 -4.16 -17.20 6.40
CA THR A 90 -5.22 -16.49 7.12
C THR A 90 -6.34 -16.02 6.17
N TYR A 91 -5.98 -15.41 5.06
CA TYR A 91 -6.94 -14.85 4.10
C TYR A 91 -7.28 -15.83 2.97
N ARG A 92 -6.67 -17.01 2.94
CA ARG A 92 -6.90 -18.09 1.95
C ARG A 92 -6.69 -17.62 0.51
N VAL A 93 -5.65 -16.79 0.29
CA VAL A 93 -5.29 -16.25 -1.01
C VAL A 93 -3.79 -16.44 -1.26
N PRO A 94 -3.37 -16.78 -2.50
CA PRO A 94 -1.96 -16.93 -2.81
C PRO A 94 -1.32 -15.56 -3.05
N PHE A 95 -0.71 -14.99 -2.05
CA PHE A 95 0.15 -13.84 -2.24
C PHE A 95 1.46 -14.25 -2.90
N SER A 96 2.06 -13.34 -3.67
CA SER A 96 3.39 -13.52 -4.27
C SER A 96 4.06 -12.19 -4.51
N GLY A 97 5.30 -12.06 -4.03
CA GLY A 97 6.08 -10.85 -4.15
C GLY A 97 5.65 -9.73 -3.20
N VAL A 98 6.58 -8.87 -2.89
CA VAL A 98 6.43 -7.78 -1.94
C VAL A 98 6.84 -6.46 -2.57
N ALA A 99 5.98 -5.48 -2.56
CA ALA A 99 6.37 -4.10 -2.85
C ALA A 99 6.81 -3.44 -1.53
N ALA A 100 8.10 -3.16 -1.43
CA ALA A 100 8.67 -2.41 -0.31
C ALA A 100 8.72 -0.92 -0.67
N ILE A 101 8.24 -0.08 0.24
CA ILE A 101 8.21 1.38 0.11
C ILE A 101 8.91 1.98 1.32
N LEU A 102 9.92 2.82 1.08
CA LEU A 102 10.60 3.58 2.11
C LEU A 102 10.18 5.06 2.03
N TYR A 103 9.59 5.53 3.10
CA TYR A 103 9.39 6.94 3.41
C TYR A 103 10.56 7.37 4.30
N ARG A 104 11.45 8.21 3.77
CA ARG A 104 12.71 8.61 4.44
C ARG A 104 12.45 9.52 5.64
N ASP A 105 11.44 10.35 5.51
CA ASP A 105 10.98 11.30 6.52
C ASP A 105 9.49 11.67 6.29
N GLY A 106 9.00 12.66 7.00
CA GLY A 106 7.62 13.14 6.88
C GLY A 106 7.30 13.84 5.56
N GLY A 107 8.30 14.32 4.83
CA GLY A 107 8.14 14.93 3.51
C GLY A 107 7.87 13.91 2.40
N ASP A 108 8.25 12.66 2.60
CA ASP A 108 7.86 11.56 1.73
C ASP A 108 6.41 11.16 2.00
N PHE A 109 5.60 11.01 0.96
CA PHE A 109 4.17 10.72 1.10
C PHE A 109 3.62 9.92 -0.09
N GLN A 110 2.43 9.38 0.10
CA GLN A 110 1.60 8.82 -0.96
C GLN A 110 0.22 9.46 -0.89
N GLY A 111 -0.16 10.18 -1.94
CA GLY A 111 -1.50 10.76 -2.04
C GLY A 111 -2.59 9.69 -2.10
N LEU A 112 -3.83 10.10 -1.88
CA LEU A 112 -4.98 9.21 -1.97
C LEU A 112 -5.09 8.60 -3.37
N HIS A 113 -5.09 7.29 -3.45
CA HIS A 113 -5.14 6.51 -4.69
C HIS A 113 -5.80 5.15 -4.47
N SER A 114 -6.08 4.46 -5.55
CA SER A 114 -6.26 3.00 -5.55
C SER A 114 -5.18 2.38 -6.44
N ASP A 115 -4.75 1.19 -6.09
CA ASP A 115 -3.80 0.44 -6.91
C ASP A 115 -4.41 0.17 -8.28
N ARG A 116 -3.69 0.58 -9.34
CA ARG A 116 -4.25 0.64 -10.69
C ARG A 116 -4.71 -0.72 -11.20
N GLU A 117 -3.91 -1.76 -10.98
CA GLU A 117 -4.21 -3.12 -11.44
C GLU A 117 -5.39 -3.75 -10.70
N MET A 118 -5.76 -3.20 -9.55
CA MET A 118 -6.83 -3.70 -8.68
C MET A 118 -8.07 -2.80 -8.67
N ARG A 119 -7.98 -1.64 -9.27
CA ARG A 119 -9.08 -0.68 -9.38
C ARG A 119 -10.25 -1.31 -10.13
N TRP A 120 -11.45 -1.14 -9.61
CA TRP A 120 -12.70 -1.70 -10.16
C TRP A 120 -12.86 -3.22 -10.03
N LEU A 121 -11.98 -3.90 -9.33
CA LEU A 121 -12.14 -5.32 -9.04
C LEU A 121 -13.00 -5.51 -7.79
N ASP A 122 -13.81 -6.58 -7.81
CA ASP A 122 -14.82 -6.83 -6.78
C ASP A 122 -14.26 -7.51 -5.54
N ASP A 123 -13.10 -8.13 -5.66
CA ASP A 123 -12.53 -8.93 -4.59
C ASP A 123 -11.00 -8.84 -4.62
N THR A 124 -10.49 -8.10 -3.68
CA THR A 124 -9.06 -7.80 -3.53
C THR A 124 -8.63 -7.98 -2.09
N VAL A 125 -7.38 -8.36 -1.86
CA VAL A 125 -6.77 -8.36 -0.53
C VAL A 125 -5.38 -7.73 -0.63
N ILE A 126 -5.15 -6.70 0.20
CA ILE A 126 -3.85 -6.05 0.33
C ILE A 126 -3.42 -6.14 1.78
N ALA A 127 -2.30 -6.82 2.04
CA ALA A 127 -1.69 -6.90 3.37
C ALA A 127 -0.47 -5.96 3.42
N ILE A 128 -0.38 -5.16 4.47
CA ILE A 128 0.66 -4.14 4.64
C ILE A 128 1.28 -4.31 6.03
N VAL A 129 2.53 -4.74 6.11
CA VAL A 129 3.33 -4.66 7.35
C VAL A 129 4.06 -3.33 7.37
N VAL A 130 4.00 -2.65 8.51
CA VAL A 130 4.64 -1.35 8.70
C VAL A 130 5.76 -1.48 9.73
N LEU A 131 6.95 -1.00 9.37
CA LEU A 131 8.11 -0.94 10.25
C LEU A 131 8.55 0.52 10.42
N GLY A 132 9.14 0.83 11.57
CA GLY A 132 9.59 2.17 11.91
C GLY A 132 8.44 3.12 12.28
N GLN A 133 8.55 4.38 11.91
CA GLN A 133 7.69 5.47 12.42
C GLN A 133 6.21 5.24 12.18
N ARG A 134 5.41 5.42 13.25
CA ARG A 134 3.94 5.53 13.14
C ARG A 134 3.56 6.76 12.33
N ARG A 135 2.70 6.55 11.35
CA ARG A 135 2.18 7.65 10.51
C ARG A 135 0.72 7.39 10.16
N PRO A 136 -0.05 8.44 9.90
CA PRO A 136 -1.40 8.28 9.38
C PRO A 136 -1.45 7.42 8.12
N PHE A 137 -2.41 6.52 8.08
CA PHE A 137 -2.86 5.79 6.91
C PHE A 137 -4.34 6.12 6.75
N VAL A 138 -4.68 6.75 5.65
CA VAL A 138 -6.00 7.34 5.43
C VAL A 138 -6.76 6.50 4.43
N LEU A 139 -8.01 6.20 4.75
CA LEU A 139 -8.99 5.68 3.80
C LEU A 139 -10.08 6.72 3.58
N ARG A 140 -10.38 7.02 2.34
CA ARG A 140 -11.45 7.93 1.91
C ARG A 140 -12.38 7.24 0.93
N ARG A 141 -13.68 7.33 1.18
CA ARG A 141 -14.65 6.80 0.24
C ARG A 141 -14.49 7.48 -1.13
N ARG A 142 -14.50 6.69 -2.18
CA ARG A 142 -14.47 7.21 -3.54
C ARG A 142 -15.84 7.77 -3.88
N VAL A 143 -15.86 9.00 -4.33
CA VAL A 143 -17.05 9.65 -4.89
C VAL A 143 -16.83 9.96 -6.36
N PRO A 144 -17.86 9.99 -7.20
CA PRO A 144 -17.76 10.44 -8.57
C PRO A 144 -17.12 11.83 -8.66
N LEU A 145 -16.28 12.06 -9.67
CA LEU A 145 -15.58 13.34 -9.82
C LEU A 145 -16.53 14.55 -9.90
N ALA A 146 -17.74 14.34 -10.44
CA ALA A 146 -18.78 15.36 -10.51
C ALA A 146 -19.34 15.77 -9.14
N GLU A 147 -19.17 14.93 -8.11
CA GLU A 147 -19.64 15.17 -6.75
C GLU A 147 -18.53 15.73 -5.84
N VAL A 148 -17.30 15.87 -6.34
CA VAL A 148 -16.20 16.47 -5.61
C VAL A 148 -16.36 17.98 -5.59
N ILE A 149 -16.91 18.51 -4.49
CA ILE A 149 -17.11 19.94 -4.29
C ILE A 149 -15.75 20.63 -4.02
N GLU A 150 -14.93 20.02 -3.16
CA GLU A 150 -13.63 20.53 -2.78
C GLU A 150 -12.63 19.38 -2.62
N ARG A 151 -11.37 19.62 -2.98
CA ARG A 151 -10.27 18.67 -2.75
C ARG A 151 -9.55 19.02 -1.46
N VAL A 152 -9.83 18.31 -0.40
CA VAL A 152 -9.16 18.46 0.88
C VAL A 152 -8.00 17.46 1.04
N PRO A 153 -6.95 17.80 1.80
CA PRO A 153 -5.84 16.89 2.08
C PRO A 153 -6.31 15.57 2.70
N ALA A 154 -5.53 14.51 2.52
CA ALA A 154 -5.80 13.24 3.16
C ALA A 154 -5.72 13.39 4.68
N GLY A 155 -6.73 12.91 5.40
CA GLY A 155 -6.86 13.04 6.86
C GLY A 155 -7.56 14.32 7.33
N SER A 156 -8.04 15.16 6.41
CA SER A 156 -8.74 16.41 6.73
C SER A 156 -10.23 16.38 6.39
N ASP A 157 -10.71 15.32 5.74
CA ASP A 157 -12.12 15.13 5.45
C ASP A 157 -12.81 14.46 6.65
N PRO A 158 -13.97 14.95 7.11
CA PRO A 158 -14.73 14.31 8.18
C PRO A 158 -15.13 12.85 7.91
N GLY A 159 -15.21 12.45 6.64
CA GLY A 159 -15.48 11.08 6.20
C GLY A 159 -14.24 10.19 6.08
N ASP A 160 -13.05 10.71 6.39
CA ASP A 160 -11.83 9.92 6.38
C ASP A 160 -11.78 8.92 7.54
N VAL A 161 -11.44 7.68 7.24
CA VAL A 161 -11.11 6.66 8.23
C VAL A 161 -9.60 6.65 8.43
N LEU A 162 -9.16 6.88 9.67
CA LEU A 162 -7.77 7.07 10.03
C LEU A 162 -7.23 5.89 10.85
N PHE A 163 -6.11 5.36 10.42
CA PHE A 163 -5.27 4.44 11.18
C PHE A 163 -3.88 5.05 11.36
N THR A 164 -3.15 4.61 12.37
CA THR A 164 -1.77 5.04 12.63
C THR A 164 -0.83 3.85 12.81
N PRO A 165 -0.72 2.97 11.78
CA PRO A 165 0.13 1.80 11.88
C PRO A 165 1.61 2.18 11.90
N GLY A 166 2.40 1.41 12.63
CA GLY A 166 3.86 1.53 12.73
C GLY A 166 4.43 0.41 13.58
N GLU A 167 5.74 0.37 13.73
CA GLU A 167 6.44 -0.50 14.67
C GLU A 167 5.99 -1.98 14.67
N GLY A 168 5.84 -2.54 13.49
CA GLY A 168 5.51 -3.96 13.33
C GLY A 168 4.02 -4.28 13.24
N ASP A 169 3.15 -3.28 13.07
CA ASP A 169 1.73 -3.51 12.86
C ASP A 169 1.45 -4.08 11.45
N LEU A 170 0.41 -4.91 11.36
CA LEU A 170 -0.14 -5.38 10.09
C LEU A 170 -1.52 -4.76 9.87
N LEU A 171 -1.71 -4.22 8.68
CA LEU A 171 -2.99 -3.71 8.17
C LEU A 171 -3.40 -4.54 6.96
N VAL A 172 -4.64 -5.02 6.91
CA VAL A 172 -5.12 -5.75 5.73
C VAL A 172 -6.44 -5.15 5.26
N MET A 173 -6.48 -4.75 4.00
CA MET A 173 -7.67 -4.24 3.34
C MET A 173 -8.24 -5.29 2.42
N GLY A 174 -9.56 -5.50 2.44
CA GLY A 174 -10.18 -6.52 1.61
C GLY A 174 -11.51 -6.12 0.98
N GLY A 175 -12.01 -7.05 0.15
CA GLY A 175 -13.25 -6.86 -0.59
C GLY A 175 -13.10 -5.79 -1.68
N ARG A 176 -14.00 -4.82 -1.69
CA ARG A 176 -14.03 -3.74 -2.68
C ARG A 176 -13.24 -2.49 -2.28
N CYS A 177 -12.33 -2.57 -1.32
CA CYS A 177 -11.54 -1.41 -0.90
C CYS A 177 -10.83 -0.71 -2.06
N GLN A 178 -10.36 -1.45 -3.08
CA GLN A 178 -9.68 -0.85 -4.24
C GLN A 178 -10.64 -0.22 -5.26
N SER A 179 -11.88 -0.62 -5.24
CA SER A 179 -12.96 -0.10 -6.09
C SER A 179 -13.61 1.13 -5.48
N ASP A 180 -14.00 1.01 -4.22
CA ASP A 180 -14.93 1.93 -3.57
C ASP A 180 -14.23 2.92 -2.62
N TRP A 181 -12.95 2.69 -2.31
CA TRP A 181 -12.14 3.53 -1.42
C TRP A 181 -10.81 3.93 -2.04
N LEU A 182 -10.28 5.05 -1.60
CA LEU A 182 -8.92 5.51 -1.84
C LEU A 182 -8.12 5.34 -0.56
N HIS A 183 -6.83 5.08 -0.68
CA HIS A 183 -5.93 5.03 0.47
C HIS A 183 -4.68 5.86 0.25
N GLY A 184 -4.05 6.29 1.35
CA GLY A 184 -2.85 7.10 1.26
C GLY A 184 -2.10 7.24 2.58
N VAL A 185 -0.87 7.71 2.48
CA VAL A 185 -0.01 8.07 3.61
C VAL A 185 0.34 9.53 3.45
N PRO A 186 -0.32 10.45 4.17
CA PRO A 186 -0.07 11.88 4.03
C PRO A 186 1.33 12.27 4.53
N ALA A 187 1.79 13.45 4.09
CA ALA A 187 2.96 14.09 4.67
C ALA A 187 2.74 14.41 6.16
N THR A 188 3.79 14.42 6.94
CA THR A 188 3.80 14.75 8.38
C THR A 188 5.10 15.48 8.73
N ASP A 189 5.21 15.96 9.96
CA ASP A 189 6.41 16.68 10.41
C ASP A 189 7.49 15.79 11.04
N THR A 190 7.34 14.45 10.95
CA THR A 190 8.33 13.52 11.52
C THR A 190 9.63 13.49 10.70
N ALA A 191 10.77 13.39 11.39
CA ALA A 191 12.07 13.15 10.76
C ALA A 191 12.41 11.64 10.61
N ASN A 192 11.62 10.75 11.22
CA ASN A 192 11.94 9.34 11.29
C ASN A 192 11.41 8.56 10.07
N PRO A 193 12.18 7.60 9.56
CA PRO A 193 11.80 6.80 8.43
C PRO A 193 10.75 5.72 8.75
N ARG A 194 10.06 5.29 7.70
CA ARG A 194 9.06 4.22 7.73
C ARG A 194 9.21 3.33 6.50
N ILE A 195 9.09 2.02 6.70
CA ILE A 195 8.97 1.03 5.62
C ILE A 195 7.54 0.48 5.62
N SER A 196 6.93 0.38 4.44
CA SER A 196 5.70 -0.38 4.21
C SER A 196 6.02 -1.55 3.28
N LEU A 197 5.72 -2.77 3.73
CA LEU A 197 5.86 -4.02 2.98
C LEU A 197 4.46 -4.45 2.56
N THR A 198 4.21 -4.51 1.25
CA THR A 198 2.86 -4.67 0.72
C THR A 198 2.75 -5.90 -0.16
N TRP A 199 1.85 -6.81 0.20
CA TRP A 199 1.42 -7.97 -0.60
C TRP A 199 0.05 -7.68 -1.20
N ARG A 200 -0.17 -8.15 -2.44
CA ARG A 200 -1.41 -7.90 -3.19
C ARG A 200 -1.95 -9.16 -3.79
N TRP A 201 -3.26 -9.32 -3.69
CA TRP A 201 -4.00 -10.39 -4.36
C TRP A 201 -5.34 -9.89 -4.87
N THR A 202 -5.80 -10.48 -5.98
CA THR A 202 -7.15 -10.25 -6.52
C THR A 202 -7.69 -11.51 -7.20
N SER A 203 -8.98 -11.73 -7.07
CA SER A 203 -9.71 -12.76 -7.80
C SER A 203 -9.81 -12.50 -9.30
N LYS A 204 -9.43 -11.30 -9.76
CA LYS A 204 -9.62 -10.79 -11.13
C LYS A 204 -11.10 -10.68 -11.56
N ARG A 205 -12.03 -10.83 -10.62
CA ARG A 205 -13.46 -10.55 -10.87
C ARG A 205 -13.72 -9.07 -10.81
N GLY A 206 -14.66 -8.59 -11.61
CA GLY A 206 -15.01 -7.19 -11.72
C GLY A 206 -14.57 -6.62 -13.06
N ARG A 207 -14.55 -5.31 -13.17
CA ARG A 207 -14.13 -4.58 -14.37
C ARG A 207 -12.65 -4.23 -14.25
N PRO A 208 -11.73 -4.95 -14.92
CA PRO A 208 -10.31 -4.64 -14.85
C PRO A 208 -10.05 -3.24 -15.46
N ASP A 209 -9.08 -2.53 -14.90
CA ASP A 209 -8.54 -1.36 -15.57
C ASP A 209 -7.68 -1.82 -16.74
N THR A 210 -8.20 -1.69 -17.96
CA THR A 210 -7.50 -2.07 -19.19
C THR A 210 -6.47 -1.03 -19.63
N ASN A 211 -6.31 0.01 -18.84
CA ASN A 211 -5.32 1.04 -19.12
C ASN A 211 -3.88 0.51 -18.95
N PRO A 212 -2.87 0.89 -19.78
CA PRO A 212 -1.47 0.46 -19.63
C PRO A 212 -0.93 0.75 -18.23
N GLY A 213 0.04 -0.04 -17.83
CA GLY A 213 0.62 -0.03 -16.48
C GLY A 213 1.17 1.33 -16.04
N TYR A 214 1.42 1.45 -14.75
CA TYR A 214 1.89 2.69 -14.11
C TYR A 214 3.21 3.23 -14.72
N PHE A 215 4.06 2.34 -15.24
CA PHE A 215 5.35 2.67 -15.88
C PHE A 215 5.26 2.93 -17.38
N GLU A 216 4.13 2.65 -18.01
CA GLU A 216 3.93 2.95 -19.42
C GLU A 216 3.49 4.41 -19.54
N GLY A 217 4.34 5.25 -20.08
CA GLY A 217 4.18 6.68 -20.20
C GLY A 217 2.76 7.13 -20.53
N ARG A 218 2.01 7.55 -19.51
CA ARG A 218 0.63 7.99 -19.64
C ARG A 218 0.39 9.35 -19.08
N GLN A 219 -0.47 10.03 -19.78
CA GLN A 219 -1.10 11.23 -19.26
C GLN A 219 -2.08 10.86 -18.15
N PHE A 220 -2.16 11.73 -17.17
CA PHE A 220 -3.04 11.61 -15.99
C PHE A 220 -4.55 11.66 -16.31
N SER A 221 -4.94 11.90 -17.56
CA SER A 221 -6.32 11.88 -17.99
C SER A 221 -6.63 10.55 -18.69
N ASP A 222 -7.61 9.84 -18.22
CA ASP A 222 -8.19 8.67 -18.91
C ASP A 222 -8.89 9.06 -20.24
N ARG A 223 -8.80 10.32 -20.63
CA ARG A 223 -9.31 10.79 -21.89
C ARG A 223 -8.31 10.51 -23.00
N PRO A 224 -8.70 9.82 -24.07
CA PRO A 224 -7.87 9.71 -25.25
C PRO A 224 -7.47 11.12 -25.70
N ARG A 225 -6.19 11.31 -26.07
CA ARG A 225 -5.76 12.56 -26.68
C ARG A 225 -6.71 12.90 -27.82
N ARG A 226 -7.29 14.08 -27.81
CA ARG A 226 -7.96 14.59 -29.02
C ARG A 226 -6.95 14.55 -30.16
N PRO A 227 -7.30 13.96 -31.31
CA PRO A 227 -6.45 14.08 -32.50
C PRO A 227 -6.14 15.56 -32.73
N GLY A 228 -4.87 15.95 -32.69
CA GLY A 228 -4.44 17.34 -32.90
C GLY A 228 -3.83 18.06 -31.71
N SER A 229 -3.83 17.53 -30.48
CA SER A 229 -3.06 18.12 -29.40
C SER A 229 -1.56 17.76 -29.56
N ARG A 230 -0.82 18.63 -30.21
CA ARG A 230 0.63 18.52 -30.34
C ARG A 230 1.28 18.66 -28.97
N SER A 231 2.07 17.66 -28.54
CA SER A 231 3.10 17.90 -27.55
C SER A 231 3.99 19.01 -28.09
N ARG A 232 4.08 20.12 -27.39
CA ARG A 232 5.17 21.08 -27.67
C ARG A 232 6.47 20.36 -27.35
N PRO A 233 7.46 20.34 -28.25
CA PRO A 233 8.81 19.95 -27.88
C PRO A 233 9.32 20.96 -26.85
N ALA A 234 10.20 20.45 -25.96
CA ALA A 234 10.87 21.22 -24.93
C ALA A 234 11.72 22.32 -25.56
#